data_35982b952aee38522fb10bd90db03bdf
#
_entry.id   35982b952aee38522fb10bd90db03bdf
#
_cell.length_a   1.000
_cell.length_b   1.000
_cell.length_c   1.000
_cell.angle_alpha   90.00
_cell.angle_beta   90.00
_cell.angle_gamma   90.00
#
_symmetry.space_group_name_H-M   'P 1'
#
loop_
_entity.id
_entity.type
_entity.pdbx_description
1 polymer ?
#
loop_
_entity_poly.entity_id
_entity_poly.type
_entity_poly.pdbx_seq_one_letter_code
_entity_poly.pdbx_strand_id
1 'polypeptide(L)'
;MLILRGGNWGDWQVIDSSEEEKQFLADEENTETVYRPWYSERFKNLHDVVGYWDVNSGMLKKNSELFSDAFYSSTLPAEVVEAVAANLTILKSPTVLRQWDGRFWAWEGCQDSFGSCHGSCTHVWNYAQALPHLFPSLERTLRETEFNVAQNSEGHQNFRVNLPISAPPHNFHAAADGQLGGIMKVYREWRISGDTQWMKELFPLVKKSLDYCIRTWDPLRKGYLEEPHHNTYDIEFWGPDGMCTSFYLGALTAFIEMGKTLKEPVKEYTAILAKGKKYMETSLFDGEYFIQKIQWEGLQAPNPVEVMSFGGGYSEEAMELLKKEGPKYQYGTGCLSDGILGMWMASVCGLDEVLDNAKVKSHLVAVHKYNLKHDLTDHFNPQRPVYACGKDGGLLLCTWPKGGMLSLPFVYSNEVWTGIEYQVASHLMMKGEVEKGLDIVRECRKRYDGRVRNPFDEIECGHWYARAMASYGMLQGLTGVRYDAVDGTMYIDSKIGDFKSFISTDTGFGTIEWKHGKPSLEVVYGTIDVKRYSVSGKIID
;
A
#
# COMPACT_ATOMS: atom_id res chain seq x y z
N MET A 1 -15.70 -7.62 -28.06
CA MET A 1 -15.07 -6.60 -27.18
C MET A 1 -15.87 -6.58 -25.90
N LEU A 2 -15.25 -6.64 -24.72
CA LEU A 2 -15.98 -6.59 -23.46
C LEU A 2 -16.21 -5.11 -23.11
N ILE A 3 -17.44 -4.65 -23.22
CA ILE A 3 -17.83 -3.31 -22.81
C ILE A 3 -18.59 -3.45 -21.49
N LEU A 4 -18.13 -2.78 -20.47
CA LEU A 4 -18.76 -2.77 -19.15
C LEU A 4 -19.49 -1.44 -18.94
N ARG A 5 -20.78 -1.49 -18.71
CA ARG A 5 -21.57 -0.33 -18.30
C ARG A 5 -21.51 -0.20 -16.79
N GLY A 6 -20.95 0.92 -16.29
CA GLY A 6 -20.82 1.18 -14.87
C GLY A 6 -22.14 1.52 -14.20
N GLY A 7 -22.38 0.94 -13.04
CA GLY A 7 -23.42 1.32 -12.07
C GLY A 7 -22.79 1.45 -10.68
N ASN A 8 -23.47 2.13 -9.77
CA ASN A 8 -23.06 2.20 -8.37
C ASN A 8 -23.11 0.79 -7.74
N TRP A 9 -22.00 0.34 -7.12
CA TRP A 9 -21.94 -0.86 -6.28
C TRP A 9 -22.39 -2.18 -6.95
N GLY A 10 -21.66 -2.64 -7.98
CA GLY A 10 -21.76 -4.02 -8.46
C GLY A 10 -22.71 -4.29 -9.62
N ASP A 11 -23.43 -3.31 -10.12
CA ASP A 11 -24.30 -3.46 -11.30
C ASP A 11 -23.53 -3.24 -12.60
N TRP A 12 -22.48 -4.06 -12.82
CA TRP A 12 -21.77 -4.08 -14.08
C TRP A 12 -22.53 -4.93 -15.09
N GLN A 13 -23.04 -4.33 -16.12
CA GLN A 13 -23.63 -5.07 -17.24
C GLN A 13 -22.62 -5.24 -18.36
N VAL A 14 -22.40 -6.49 -18.76
CA VAL A 14 -21.70 -6.80 -20.01
C VAL A 14 -22.66 -6.46 -21.15
N ILE A 15 -22.29 -5.52 -22.00
CA ILE A 15 -23.03 -5.25 -23.22
C ILE A 15 -22.57 -6.28 -24.26
N ASP A 16 -23.36 -7.33 -24.43
CA ASP A 16 -23.09 -8.43 -25.35
C ASP A 16 -24.17 -8.49 -26.44
N SER A 17 -24.23 -7.46 -27.28
CA SER A 17 -24.91 -7.62 -28.55
C SER A 17 -24.36 -6.64 -29.59
N SER A 18 -24.25 -7.14 -30.81
CA SER A 18 -23.70 -6.39 -31.94
C SER A 18 -24.51 -5.15 -32.31
N GLU A 19 -25.79 -5.07 -31.98
CA GLU A 19 -26.66 -3.93 -32.31
C GLU A 19 -26.66 -2.86 -31.20
N GLU A 20 -26.71 -3.24 -29.91
CA GLU A 20 -26.55 -2.32 -28.81
C GLU A 20 -25.13 -1.75 -28.78
N GLU A 21 -24.11 -2.54 -29.08
CA GLU A 21 -22.73 -2.09 -29.20
C GLU A 21 -22.56 -1.07 -30.33
N LYS A 22 -23.17 -1.28 -31.50
CA LYS A 22 -23.13 -0.33 -32.60
C LYS A 22 -23.83 0.98 -32.29
N GLN A 23 -24.99 0.93 -31.64
CA GLN A 23 -25.74 2.11 -31.23
C GLN A 23 -25.01 2.88 -30.12
N PHE A 24 -24.36 2.17 -29.23
CA PHE A 24 -23.59 2.72 -28.11
C PHE A 24 -22.26 3.36 -28.56
N LEU A 25 -21.58 2.77 -29.56
CA LEU A 25 -20.35 3.30 -30.15
C LEU A 25 -20.60 4.46 -31.13
N ALA A 26 -21.85 4.60 -31.62
CA ALA A 26 -22.24 5.71 -32.49
C ALA A 26 -22.55 7.01 -31.72
N ASP A 27 -22.79 6.92 -30.40
CA ASP A 27 -23.05 8.05 -29.53
C ASP A 27 -21.76 8.57 -28.92
N GLU A 28 -21.08 9.50 -29.58
CA GLU A 28 -19.85 10.15 -29.09
C GLU A 28 -20.04 10.86 -27.73
N GLU A 29 -21.29 11.20 -27.35
CA GLU A 29 -21.63 11.80 -26.05
C GLU A 29 -21.60 10.79 -24.88
N ASN A 30 -21.58 9.48 -25.14
CA ASN A 30 -21.61 8.43 -24.09
C ASN A 30 -20.22 7.92 -23.65
N THR A 31 -19.13 8.53 -24.10
CA THR A 31 -17.76 8.09 -23.74
C THR A 31 -17.46 8.20 -22.24
N GLU A 32 -18.19 9.01 -21.48
CA GLU A 32 -18.02 9.18 -20.02
C GLU A 32 -18.70 8.10 -19.19
N THR A 33 -19.58 7.29 -19.77
CA THR A 33 -20.37 6.29 -19.03
C THR A 33 -19.94 4.85 -19.29
N VAL A 34 -19.03 4.61 -20.23
CA VAL A 34 -18.61 3.28 -20.65
C VAL A 34 -17.12 3.07 -20.50
N TYR A 35 -16.76 2.05 -19.74
CA TYR A 35 -15.38 1.58 -19.70
C TYR A 35 -15.00 0.90 -21.01
N ARG A 36 -13.91 1.36 -21.60
CA ARG A 36 -13.23 0.70 -22.72
C ARG A 36 -11.83 0.29 -22.28
N PRO A 37 -11.40 -0.98 -22.48
CA PRO A 37 -10.06 -1.41 -22.12
C PRO A 37 -9.02 -0.82 -23.07
N TRP A 38 -7.82 -0.56 -22.56
CA TRP A 38 -6.72 0.03 -23.31
C TRP A 38 -6.37 -0.70 -24.61
N TYR A 39 -6.48 -2.01 -24.65
CA TYR A 39 -6.20 -2.78 -25.86
C TYR A 39 -7.22 -2.53 -26.99
N SER A 40 -8.43 -2.02 -26.68
CA SER A 40 -9.44 -1.70 -27.70
C SER A 40 -9.05 -0.52 -28.59
N GLU A 41 -8.17 0.37 -28.11
CA GLU A 41 -7.61 1.45 -28.92
C GLU A 41 -6.48 0.96 -29.85
N ARG A 42 -5.89 -0.19 -29.56
CA ARG A 42 -4.78 -0.77 -30.33
C ARG A 42 -5.23 -1.79 -31.36
N PHE A 43 -6.29 -2.51 -31.06
CA PHE A 43 -6.78 -3.62 -31.87
C PHE A 43 -8.29 -3.45 -32.11
N LYS A 44 -8.67 -3.26 -33.37
CA LYS A 44 -10.07 -3.11 -33.78
C LYS A 44 -10.83 -4.45 -33.75
N ASN A 45 -10.11 -5.54 -33.91
CA ASN A 45 -10.70 -6.89 -34.02
C ASN A 45 -9.63 -7.95 -33.74
N LEU A 46 -10.04 -9.23 -33.72
CA LEU A 46 -9.17 -10.37 -33.49
C LEU A 46 -8.06 -10.52 -34.54
N HIS A 47 -8.33 -10.15 -35.81
CA HIS A 47 -7.30 -10.24 -36.85
C HIS A 47 -6.12 -9.30 -36.59
N ASP A 48 -6.38 -8.11 -36.04
CA ASP A 48 -5.31 -7.18 -35.67
C ASP A 48 -4.46 -7.77 -34.54
N VAL A 49 -5.07 -8.45 -33.55
CA VAL A 49 -4.35 -9.14 -32.48
C VAL A 49 -3.48 -10.26 -33.01
N VAL A 50 -4.03 -11.09 -33.91
CA VAL A 50 -3.29 -12.20 -34.55
C VAL A 50 -2.14 -11.65 -35.40
N GLY A 51 -2.39 -10.64 -36.21
CA GLY A 51 -1.33 -10.00 -37.03
C GLY A 51 -0.22 -9.39 -36.16
N TYR A 52 -0.56 -8.76 -35.02
CA TYR A 52 0.42 -8.26 -34.06
C TYR A 52 1.25 -9.39 -33.44
N TRP A 53 0.58 -10.49 -33.05
CA TRP A 53 1.24 -11.68 -32.52
C TRP A 53 2.20 -12.32 -33.49
N ASP A 54 1.77 -12.52 -34.78
CA ASP A 54 2.61 -13.12 -35.80
C ASP A 54 3.91 -12.36 -36.05
N VAL A 55 3.84 -11.01 -35.97
CA VAL A 55 5.02 -10.16 -36.15
C VAL A 55 5.90 -10.10 -34.90
N ASN A 56 5.29 -10.06 -33.70
CA ASN A 56 6.00 -9.70 -32.47
C ASN A 56 6.23 -10.86 -31.50
N SER A 57 5.65 -12.05 -31.72
CA SER A 57 5.72 -13.18 -30.77
C SER A 57 7.15 -13.56 -30.36
N GLY A 58 8.08 -13.57 -31.31
CA GLY A 58 9.51 -13.86 -31.03
C GLY A 58 10.14 -12.84 -30.07
N MET A 59 9.88 -11.55 -30.28
CA MET A 59 10.37 -10.48 -29.40
C MET A 59 9.70 -10.54 -28.04
N LEU A 60 8.39 -10.72 -27.97
CA LEU A 60 7.62 -10.83 -26.74
C LEU A 60 8.10 -12.01 -25.88
N LYS A 61 8.30 -13.18 -26.53
CA LYS A 61 8.83 -14.38 -25.86
C LYS A 61 10.22 -14.10 -25.29
N LYS A 62 11.14 -13.59 -26.12
CA LYS A 62 12.50 -13.24 -25.70
C LYS A 62 12.52 -12.30 -24.50
N ASN A 63 11.71 -11.23 -24.54
CA ASN A 63 11.69 -10.25 -23.43
C ASN A 63 11.10 -10.85 -22.15
N SER A 64 10.12 -11.74 -22.27
CA SER A 64 9.58 -12.47 -21.11
C SER A 64 10.60 -13.43 -20.50
N GLU A 65 11.38 -14.13 -21.33
CA GLU A 65 12.48 -14.99 -20.89
C GLU A 65 13.59 -14.18 -20.19
N LEU A 66 14.00 -13.05 -20.77
CA LEU A 66 14.98 -12.14 -20.15
C LEU A 66 14.53 -11.66 -18.76
N PHE A 67 13.25 -11.29 -18.63
CA PHE A 67 12.69 -10.89 -17.33
C PHE A 67 12.71 -12.06 -16.34
N SER A 68 12.22 -13.23 -16.75
CA SER A 68 12.18 -14.43 -15.93
C SER A 68 13.59 -14.86 -15.46
N ASP A 69 14.55 -14.90 -16.38
CA ASP A 69 15.92 -15.30 -16.08
C ASP A 69 16.58 -14.31 -15.11
N ALA A 70 16.41 -12.99 -15.32
CA ALA A 70 16.92 -11.98 -14.41
C ALA A 70 16.30 -12.11 -13.02
N PHE A 71 14.98 -12.30 -12.92
CA PHE A 71 14.25 -12.41 -11.66
C PHE A 71 14.68 -13.67 -10.87
N TYR A 72 14.67 -14.84 -11.52
CA TYR A 72 14.98 -16.11 -10.88
C TYR A 72 16.48 -16.39 -10.72
N SER A 73 17.36 -15.55 -11.27
CA SER A 73 18.80 -15.62 -10.98
C SER A 73 19.16 -15.07 -9.59
N SER A 74 18.18 -14.61 -8.84
CA SER A 74 18.31 -14.09 -7.48
C SER A 74 18.87 -15.16 -6.52
N THR A 75 19.76 -14.75 -5.60
CA THR A 75 20.29 -15.59 -4.52
C THR A 75 19.63 -15.30 -3.17
N LEU A 76 18.53 -14.55 -3.17
CA LEU A 76 17.73 -14.29 -1.97
C LEU A 76 17.06 -15.59 -1.47
N PRO A 77 16.59 -15.63 -0.21
CA PRO A 77 15.85 -16.79 0.31
C PRO A 77 14.73 -17.23 -0.62
N ALA A 78 14.64 -18.53 -0.90
CA ALA A 78 13.73 -19.08 -1.89
C ALA A 78 12.26 -18.73 -1.59
N GLU A 79 11.87 -18.75 -0.31
CA GLU A 79 10.52 -18.38 0.14
C GLU A 79 10.17 -16.93 -0.16
N VAL A 80 11.17 -16.02 -0.19
CA VAL A 80 10.96 -14.61 -0.57
C VAL A 80 10.77 -14.48 -2.07
N VAL A 81 11.64 -15.12 -2.87
CA VAL A 81 11.53 -15.12 -4.34
C VAL A 81 10.18 -15.71 -4.76
N GLU A 82 9.76 -16.81 -4.14
CA GLU A 82 8.48 -17.46 -4.37
C GLU A 82 7.30 -16.53 -4.03
N ALA A 83 7.30 -15.90 -2.84
CA ALA A 83 6.25 -15.00 -2.41
C ALA A 83 6.10 -13.78 -3.34
N VAL A 84 7.22 -13.20 -3.76
CA VAL A 84 7.20 -12.08 -4.71
C VAL A 84 6.65 -12.54 -6.06
N ALA A 85 7.19 -13.63 -6.64
CA ALA A 85 6.74 -14.16 -7.94
C ALA A 85 5.24 -14.50 -7.93
N ALA A 86 4.75 -15.15 -6.88
CA ALA A 86 3.36 -15.52 -6.72
C ALA A 86 2.44 -14.28 -6.77
N ASN A 87 2.80 -13.21 -6.09
CA ASN A 87 1.98 -12.00 -6.00
C ASN A 87 2.12 -11.04 -7.20
N LEU A 88 3.11 -11.25 -8.08
CA LEU A 88 3.14 -10.55 -9.38
C LEU A 88 1.97 -10.95 -10.28
N THR A 89 1.36 -12.11 -10.06
CA THR A 89 0.17 -12.57 -10.80
C THR A 89 -1.02 -11.62 -10.62
N ILE A 90 -1.10 -10.88 -9.52
CA ILE A 90 -2.13 -9.86 -9.28
C ILE A 90 -2.17 -8.84 -10.43
N LEU A 91 -1.00 -8.43 -10.94
CA LEU A 91 -0.89 -7.50 -12.08
C LEU A 91 -1.30 -8.12 -13.44
N LYS A 92 -1.63 -9.41 -13.47
CA LYS A 92 -2.13 -10.16 -14.64
C LYS A 92 -3.53 -10.71 -14.42
N SER A 93 -4.14 -10.43 -13.26
CA SER A 93 -5.46 -10.93 -12.85
C SER A 93 -6.56 -9.91 -13.18
N PRO A 94 -7.84 -10.30 -13.04
CA PRO A 94 -8.98 -9.38 -13.17
C PRO A 94 -9.02 -8.27 -12.12
N THR A 95 -8.17 -8.32 -11.09
CA THR A 95 -8.06 -7.24 -10.09
C THR A 95 -7.64 -5.92 -10.72
N VAL A 96 -6.90 -5.94 -11.83
CA VAL A 96 -6.38 -4.73 -12.46
C VAL A 96 -6.98 -4.50 -13.84
N LEU A 97 -7.25 -3.23 -14.14
CA LEU A 97 -7.77 -2.76 -15.41
C LEU A 97 -6.92 -1.58 -15.90
N ARG A 98 -6.87 -1.40 -17.20
CA ARG A 98 -6.29 -0.22 -17.82
C ARG A 98 -7.31 0.40 -18.76
N GLN A 99 -7.68 1.65 -18.51
CA GLN A 99 -8.65 2.38 -19.30
C GLN A 99 -8.06 2.74 -20.68
N TRP A 100 -8.91 2.98 -21.66
CA TRP A 100 -8.55 3.29 -23.05
C TRP A 100 -7.55 4.45 -23.18
N ASP A 101 -7.63 5.45 -22.29
CA ASP A 101 -6.72 6.61 -22.24
C ASP A 101 -5.36 6.30 -21.58
N GLY A 102 -5.15 5.07 -21.16
CA GLY A 102 -3.91 4.58 -20.59
C GLY A 102 -3.86 4.62 -19.05
N ARG A 103 -4.82 5.25 -18.38
CA ARG A 103 -4.87 5.30 -16.91
C ARG A 103 -5.14 3.93 -16.31
N PHE A 104 -4.41 3.62 -15.25
CA PHE A 104 -4.59 2.41 -14.47
C PHE A 104 -5.76 2.58 -13.51
N TRP A 105 -6.53 1.51 -13.34
CA TRP A 105 -7.60 1.41 -12.36
C TRP A 105 -7.65 -0.01 -11.81
N ALA A 106 -8.08 -0.20 -10.54
CA ALA A 106 -8.07 -1.51 -9.95
C ALA A 106 -9.20 -1.73 -8.95
N TRP A 107 -9.53 -3.00 -8.78
CA TRP A 107 -10.20 -3.54 -7.60
C TRP A 107 -9.18 -3.72 -6.47
N GLU A 108 -9.63 -4.05 -5.27
CA GLU A 108 -8.75 -4.56 -4.21
C GLU A 108 -8.41 -6.04 -4.42
N GLY A 109 -9.36 -6.80 -4.94
CA GLY A 109 -9.28 -8.19 -5.34
C GLY A 109 -10.45 -8.50 -6.27
N CYS A 110 -10.73 -9.77 -6.53
CA CYS A 110 -11.90 -10.14 -7.31
C CYS A 110 -12.55 -11.42 -6.76
N GLN A 111 -13.85 -11.57 -7.02
CA GLN A 111 -14.63 -12.79 -6.81
C GLN A 111 -14.74 -13.52 -8.16
N ASP A 112 -15.42 -14.66 -8.19
CA ASP A 112 -15.56 -15.46 -9.40
C ASP A 112 -16.28 -14.72 -10.54
N SER A 113 -17.18 -13.79 -10.25
CA SER A 113 -18.02 -13.08 -11.21
C SER A 113 -18.03 -11.55 -11.09
N PHE A 114 -17.36 -10.99 -10.09
CA PHE A 114 -17.31 -9.54 -9.87
C PHE A 114 -16.03 -9.13 -9.14
N GLY A 115 -15.70 -7.83 -9.17
CA GLY A 115 -14.56 -7.29 -8.42
C GLY A 115 -14.91 -7.02 -6.96
N SER A 116 -13.94 -7.18 -6.08
CA SER A 116 -14.04 -6.80 -4.66
C SER A 116 -13.58 -5.38 -4.46
N CYS A 117 -14.42 -4.54 -3.85
CA CYS A 117 -14.04 -3.19 -3.42
C CYS A 117 -13.36 -2.37 -4.53
N HIS A 118 -14.18 -1.64 -5.28
CA HIS A 118 -13.78 -0.89 -6.48
C HIS A 118 -12.89 0.34 -6.20
N GLY A 119 -12.34 0.91 -7.25
CA GLY A 119 -11.93 2.31 -7.29
C GLY A 119 -10.50 2.61 -6.94
N SER A 120 -9.57 1.67 -7.09
CA SER A 120 -8.14 1.86 -6.78
C SER A 120 -7.93 2.36 -5.34
N CYS A 121 -8.59 1.72 -4.39
CA CYS A 121 -8.65 2.10 -2.99
C CYS A 121 -7.28 2.52 -2.43
N THR A 122 -7.13 3.80 -2.06
CA THR A 122 -5.84 4.41 -1.77
C THR A 122 -5.11 3.77 -0.61
N HIS A 123 -5.83 3.32 0.43
CA HIS A 123 -5.22 2.69 1.59
C HIS A 123 -4.80 1.23 1.33
N VAL A 124 -5.54 0.46 0.53
CA VAL A 124 -5.13 -0.90 0.14
C VAL A 124 -3.95 -0.86 -0.84
N TRP A 125 -3.98 0.06 -1.82
CA TRP A 125 -2.91 0.22 -2.79
C TRP A 125 -1.64 0.88 -2.22
N ASN A 126 -1.63 1.34 -0.96
CA ASN A 126 -0.41 1.69 -0.23
C ASN A 126 0.54 0.48 -0.07
N TYR A 127 -0.01 -0.72 0.08
CA TYR A 127 0.79 -1.95 0.24
C TYR A 127 1.35 -2.48 -1.08
N ALA A 128 0.80 -2.11 -2.22
CA ALA A 128 1.13 -2.64 -3.54
C ALA A 128 2.48 -2.14 -4.07
N GLN A 129 3.59 -2.69 -3.56
CA GLN A 129 4.94 -2.23 -3.91
C GLN A 129 5.47 -2.77 -5.24
N ALA A 130 4.84 -3.77 -5.85
CA ALA A 130 5.30 -4.29 -7.14
C ALA A 130 5.04 -3.31 -8.30
N LEU A 131 3.87 -2.66 -8.34
CA LEU A 131 3.47 -1.77 -9.43
C LEU A 131 4.44 -0.60 -9.66
N PRO A 132 4.85 0.19 -8.63
CA PRO A 132 5.73 1.34 -8.82
C PRO A 132 7.12 0.98 -9.34
N HIS A 133 7.60 -0.24 -9.08
CA HIS A 133 8.90 -0.68 -9.53
C HIS A 133 8.87 -1.37 -10.90
N LEU A 134 7.79 -2.09 -11.22
CA LEU A 134 7.66 -2.81 -12.49
C LEU A 134 7.00 -1.98 -13.60
N PHE A 135 6.07 -1.11 -13.23
CA PHE A 135 5.28 -0.29 -14.15
C PHE A 135 5.13 1.15 -13.63
N PRO A 136 6.25 1.89 -13.41
CA PRO A 136 6.20 3.21 -12.76
C PRO A 136 5.34 4.22 -13.50
N SER A 137 5.28 4.16 -14.82
CA SER A 137 4.39 5.02 -15.61
C SER A 137 2.91 4.77 -15.33
N LEU A 138 2.50 3.52 -15.06
CA LEU A 138 1.12 3.19 -14.68
C LEU A 138 0.84 3.64 -13.25
N GLU A 139 1.77 3.45 -12.32
CA GLU A 139 1.63 3.93 -10.94
C GLU A 139 1.46 5.45 -10.90
N ARG A 140 2.19 6.22 -11.73
CA ARG A 140 2.00 7.68 -11.82
C ARG A 140 0.58 8.06 -12.23
N THR A 141 -0.08 7.29 -13.10
CA THR A 141 -1.49 7.58 -13.45
C THR A 141 -2.45 7.43 -12.27
N LEU A 142 -2.13 6.57 -11.29
CA LEU A 142 -2.88 6.52 -10.02
C LEU A 142 -2.70 7.81 -9.23
N ARG A 143 -1.46 8.34 -9.14
CA ARG A 143 -1.21 9.64 -8.47
C ARG A 143 -1.96 10.78 -9.15
N GLU A 144 -1.92 10.83 -10.48
CA GLU A 144 -2.66 11.82 -11.25
C GLU A 144 -4.17 11.72 -11.01
N THR A 145 -4.70 10.52 -10.92
CA THR A 145 -6.11 10.28 -10.60
C THR A 145 -6.44 10.73 -9.18
N GLU A 146 -5.62 10.39 -8.18
CA GLU A 146 -5.83 10.79 -6.79
C GLU A 146 -5.86 12.31 -6.61
N PHE A 147 -4.90 13.02 -7.22
CA PHE A 147 -4.74 14.46 -6.99
C PHE A 147 -5.55 15.33 -7.94
N ASN A 148 -5.79 14.91 -9.19
CA ASN A 148 -6.52 15.72 -10.19
C ASN A 148 -8.00 15.34 -10.31
N VAL A 149 -8.39 14.09 -9.96
CA VAL A 149 -9.77 13.62 -10.12
C VAL A 149 -10.45 13.42 -8.76
N ALA A 150 -9.81 12.67 -7.85
CA ALA A 150 -10.42 12.31 -6.57
C ALA A 150 -10.36 13.44 -5.52
N GLN A 151 -9.51 14.45 -5.71
CA GLN A 151 -9.36 15.56 -4.79
C GLN A 151 -10.27 16.73 -5.14
N ASN A 152 -11.00 17.26 -4.15
CA ASN A 152 -11.79 18.47 -4.33
C ASN A 152 -10.99 19.76 -4.08
N SER A 153 -11.66 20.92 -4.23
CA SER A 153 -11.04 22.23 -4.03
C SER A 153 -10.50 22.48 -2.63
N GLU A 154 -10.99 21.77 -1.62
CA GLU A 154 -10.58 21.91 -0.22
C GLU A 154 -9.44 20.96 0.17
N GLY A 155 -9.09 20.01 -0.69
CA GLY A 155 -8.05 19.00 -0.47
C GLY A 155 -8.56 17.67 0.08
N HIS A 156 -9.86 17.49 0.25
CA HIS A 156 -10.46 16.20 0.56
C HIS A 156 -10.29 15.26 -0.62
N GLN A 157 -9.77 14.06 -0.41
CA GLN A 157 -9.67 13.01 -1.43
C GLN A 157 -10.65 11.88 -1.15
N ASN A 158 -11.46 11.53 -2.17
CA ASN A 158 -12.14 10.24 -2.16
C ASN A 158 -11.08 9.14 -2.25
N PHE A 159 -11.14 8.14 -1.37
CA PHE A 159 -10.20 7.03 -1.40
C PHE A 159 -10.54 5.97 -2.46
N ARG A 160 -11.65 6.16 -3.20
CA ARG A 160 -12.11 5.35 -4.33
C ARG A 160 -12.57 6.25 -5.46
N VAL A 161 -12.40 5.81 -6.70
CA VAL A 161 -12.89 6.50 -7.90
C VAL A 161 -13.78 5.58 -8.74
N ASN A 162 -14.65 6.17 -9.54
CA ASN A 162 -15.53 5.41 -10.44
C ASN A 162 -14.74 4.74 -11.57
N LEU A 163 -15.38 3.83 -12.29
CA LEU A 163 -14.95 3.34 -13.59
C LEU A 163 -16.13 3.55 -14.59
N PRO A 164 -15.96 4.28 -15.70
CA PRO A 164 -14.78 5.07 -16.13
C PRO A 164 -14.32 6.07 -15.07
N ILE A 165 -13.01 6.38 -15.09
CA ILE A 165 -12.36 7.19 -14.06
C ILE A 165 -13.00 8.58 -13.95
N SER A 166 -13.70 8.81 -12.85
CA SER A 166 -14.34 10.06 -12.46
C SER A 166 -14.46 10.13 -10.93
N ALA A 167 -14.60 11.35 -10.40
CA ALA A 167 -14.78 11.52 -8.96
C ALA A 167 -16.19 11.13 -8.52
N PRO A 168 -16.38 10.29 -7.51
CA PRO A 168 -17.65 10.15 -6.81
C PRO A 168 -17.95 11.43 -5.99
N PRO A 169 -19.20 11.60 -5.52
CA PRO A 169 -19.55 12.69 -4.61
C PRO A 169 -18.67 12.66 -3.34
N HIS A 170 -18.27 13.86 -2.87
CA HIS A 170 -17.51 14.04 -1.63
C HIS A 170 -18.42 14.06 -0.39
N ASN A 171 -19.10 12.96 -0.13
CA ASN A 171 -20.08 12.78 0.94
C ASN A 171 -19.71 11.69 1.96
N PHE A 172 -18.46 11.22 1.93
CA PHE A 172 -17.90 10.25 2.85
C PHE A 172 -16.56 10.73 3.39
N HIS A 173 -16.02 10.05 4.39
CA HIS A 173 -14.72 10.38 4.99
C HIS A 173 -13.58 10.21 3.97
N ALA A 174 -12.54 11.02 4.11
CA ALA A 174 -11.25 10.65 3.54
C ALA A 174 -10.60 9.55 4.40
N ALA A 175 -9.87 8.64 3.78
CA ALA A 175 -9.07 7.66 4.51
C ALA A 175 -7.71 8.28 4.88
N ALA A 176 -7.40 8.35 6.17
CA ALA A 176 -6.21 9.05 6.66
C ALA A 176 -4.91 8.40 6.16
N ASP A 177 -4.79 7.09 6.28
CA ASP A 177 -3.68 6.30 5.77
C ASP A 177 -3.59 6.36 4.23
N GLY A 178 -4.73 6.39 3.54
CA GLY A 178 -4.79 6.50 2.09
C GLY A 178 -4.30 7.85 1.58
N GLN A 179 -4.87 8.95 2.10
CA GLN A 179 -4.55 10.31 1.66
C GLN A 179 -3.13 10.72 2.04
N LEU A 180 -2.68 10.42 3.26
CA LEU A 180 -1.31 10.66 3.71
C LEU A 180 -0.30 9.76 2.98
N GLY A 181 -0.66 8.51 2.73
CA GLY A 181 0.13 7.59 1.90
C GLY A 181 0.30 8.08 0.47
N GLY A 182 -0.74 8.68 -0.13
CA GLY A 182 -0.68 9.32 -1.45
C GLY A 182 0.41 10.38 -1.54
N ILE A 183 0.59 11.19 -0.50
CA ILE A 183 1.66 12.21 -0.43
C ILE A 183 3.06 11.56 -0.45
N MET A 184 3.28 10.50 0.31
CA MET A 184 4.53 9.74 0.29
C MET A 184 4.77 9.06 -1.07
N LYS A 185 3.71 8.57 -1.72
CA LYS A 185 3.78 7.95 -3.04
C LYS A 185 4.17 8.97 -4.12
N VAL A 186 3.72 10.23 -4.07
CA VAL A 186 4.22 11.28 -5.00
C VAL A 186 5.73 11.46 -4.87
N TYR A 187 6.26 11.47 -3.65
CA TYR A 187 7.70 11.49 -3.42
C TYR A 187 8.39 10.26 -4.02
N ARG A 188 7.87 9.06 -3.81
CA ARG A 188 8.42 7.79 -4.34
C ARG A 188 8.47 7.81 -5.87
N GLU A 189 7.38 8.17 -6.56
CA GLU A 189 7.31 8.20 -8.01
C GLU A 189 8.23 9.25 -8.62
N TRP A 190 8.40 10.38 -7.93
CA TRP A 190 9.42 11.36 -8.31
C TRP A 190 10.83 10.77 -8.25
N ARG A 191 11.17 10.06 -7.15
CA ARG A 191 12.51 9.47 -6.97
C ARG A 191 12.77 8.32 -7.95
N ILE A 192 11.74 7.53 -8.28
CA ILE A 192 11.83 6.43 -9.25
C ILE A 192 11.98 6.94 -10.68
N SER A 193 11.22 7.96 -11.07
CA SER A 193 11.22 8.47 -12.45
C SER A 193 12.28 9.53 -12.73
N GLY A 194 12.73 10.26 -11.71
CA GLY A 194 13.57 11.43 -11.86
C GLY A 194 12.85 12.68 -12.39
N ASP A 195 11.55 12.60 -12.63
CA ASP A 195 10.74 13.66 -13.24
C ASP A 195 10.37 14.75 -12.23
N THR A 196 11.28 15.68 -12.03
CA THR A 196 11.07 16.83 -11.12
C THR A 196 9.99 17.79 -11.63
N GLN A 197 9.75 17.85 -12.94
CA GLN A 197 8.70 18.71 -13.48
C GLN A 197 7.31 18.15 -13.15
N TRP A 198 7.08 16.86 -13.30
CA TRP A 198 5.86 16.18 -12.89
C TRP A 198 5.58 16.38 -11.39
N MET A 199 6.58 16.20 -10.53
CA MET A 199 6.45 16.44 -9.09
C MET A 199 6.08 17.90 -8.79
N LYS A 200 6.70 18.85 -9.47
CA LYS A 200 6.42 20.29 -9.32
C LYS A 200 4.98 20.63 -9.70
N GLU A 201 4.43 20.01 -10.74
CA GLU A 201 3.05 20.22 -11.19
C GLU A 201 2.03 19.70 -10.17
N LEU A 202 2.30 18.57 -9.51
CA LEU A 202 1.45 18.02 -8.46
C LEU A 202 1.61 18.71 -7.11
N PHE A 203 2.73 19.34 -6.82
CA PHE A 203 3.07 19.88 -5.50
C PHE A 203 1.99 20.81 -4.90
N PRO A 204 1.34 21.72 -5.64
CA PRO A 204 0.25 22.54 -5.10
C PRO A 204 -0.94 21.72 -4.61
N LEU A 205 -1.26 20.60 -5.28
CA LEU A 205 -2.34 19.68 -4.90
C LEU A 205 -1.93 18.84 -3.69
N VAL A 206 -0.68 18.39 -3.64
CA VAL A 206 -0.09 17.70 -2.49
C VAL A 206 -0.13 18.58 -1.25
N LYS A 207 0.22 19.87 -1.37
CA LYS A 207 0.11 20.84 -0.29
C LYS A 207 -1.33 20.98 0.20
N LYS A 208 -2.27 21.12 -0.72
CA LYS A 208 -3.70 21.25 -0.40
C LYS A 208 -4.22 20.00 0.33
N SER A 209 -3.81 18.82 -0.11
CA SER A 209 -4.12 17.54 0.54
C SER A 209 -3.56 17.48 1.97
N LEU A 210 -2.29 17.84 2.18
CA LEU A 210 -1.69 17.85 3.51
C LEU A 210 -2.35 18.88 4.44
N ASP A 211 -2.65 20.07 3.93
CA ASP A 211 -3.34 21.12 4.69
C ASP A 211 -4.76 20.68 5.08
N TYR A 212 -5.46 19.91 4.24
CA TYR A 212 -6.73 19.28 4.58
C TYR A 212 -6.55 18.29 5.76
N CYS A 213 -5.58 17.38 5.67
CA CYS A 213 -5.29 16.42 6.73
C CYS A 213 -5.01 17.11 8.08
N ILE A 214 -4.22 18.19 8.06
CA ILE A 214 -3.91 18.99 9.26
C ILE A 214 -5.19 19.59 9.84
N ARG A 215 -6.01 20.27 9.02
CA ARG A 215 -7.25 20.91 9.49
C ARG A 215 -8.26 19.91 10.03
N THR A 216 -8.31 18.73 9.44
CA THR A 216 -9.34 17.73 9.76
C THR A 216 -8.94 16.87 10.96
N TRP A 217 -7.69 16.43 11.03
CA TRP A 217 -7.28 15.41 12.01
C TRP A 217 -6.30 15.91 13.07
N ASP A 218 -5.58 17.04 12.81
CA ASP A 218 -4.67 17.71 13.75
C ASP A 218 -4.92 19.24 13.75
N PRO A 219 -6.15 19.70 14.03
CA PRO A 219 -6.50 21.13 13.90
C PRO A 219 -5.69 22.05 14.83
N LEU A 220 -5.17 21.51 15.92
CA LEU A 220 -4.34 22.23 16.88
C LEU A 220 -2.84 22.14 16.58
N ARG A 221 -2.44 21.47 15.48
CA ARG A 221 -1.05 21.31 15.01
C ARG A 221 -0.11 20.75 16.07
N LYS A 222 -0.60 19.69 16.72
CA LYS A 222 0.12 18.96 17.77
C LYS A 222 1.13 17.96 17.19
N GLY A 223 0.95 17.57 15.92
CA GLY A 223 1.78 16.61 15.19
C GLY A 223 1.28 15.18 15.27
N TYR A 224 0.06 14.96 15.74
CA TYR A 224 -0.59 13.65 15.78
C TYR A 224 -2.08 13.77 15.44
N LEU A 225 -2.65 12.70 14.92
CA LEU A 225 -4.06 12.67 14.57
C LEU A 225 -4.87 12.39 15.84
N GLU A 226 -5.70 13.35 16.26
CA GLU A 226 -6.54 13.19 17.46
C GLU A 226 -8.03 13.12 17.14
N GLU A 227 -8.47 13.81 16.09
CA GLU A 227 -9.85 13.74 15.61
C GLU A 227 -10.12 12.36 14.97
N PRO A 228 -11.37 11.88 14.93
CA PRO A 228 -11.67 10.58 14.34
C PRO A 228 -11.23 10.51 12.89
N HIS A 229 -10.54 9.44 12.54
CA HIS A 229 -9.94 9.26 11.22
C HIS A 229 -10.14 7.85 10.68
N HIS A 230 -10.77 7.80 9.50
CA HIS A 230 -11.03 6.59 8.75
C HIS A 230 -9.73 5.97 8.22
N ASN A 231 -9.67 4.64 8.15
CA ASN A 231 -8.46 3.93 7.76
C ASN A 231 -8.77 2.56 7.12
N THR A 232 -7.73 1.80 6.78
CA THR A 232 -7.81 0.50 6.10
C THR A 232 -8.62 -0.57 6.82
N TYR A 233 -9.01 -0.35 8.06
CA TYR A 233 -9.89 -1.24 8.83
C TYR A 233 -11.37 -0.87 8.72
N ASP A 234 -11.75 0.02 7.83
CA ASP A 234 -13.11 0.49 7.59
C ASP A 234 -13.80 1.08 8.83
N ILE A 235 -12.99 1.59 9.76
CA ILE A 235 -13.43 2.21 11.02
C ILE A 235 -12.69 3.52 11.24
N GLU A 236 -13.24 4.34 12.13
CA GLU A 236 -12.57 5.54 12.64
C GLU A 236 -11.80 5.19 13.91
N PHE A 237 -10.48 5.41 13.89
CA PHE A 237 -9.73 5.49 15.14
C PHE A 237 -9.97 6.86 15.80
N TRP A 238 -10.23 6.81 17.09
CA TRP A 238 -10.54 7.95 17.93
C TRP A 238 -9.37 8.24 18.87
N GLY A 239 -8.78 9.41 18.71
CA GLY A 239 -7.57 9.78 19.44
C GLY A 239 -6.28 9.26 18.80
N PRO A 240 -5.12 9.69 19.31
CA PRO A 240 -3.82 9.39 18.74
C PRO A 240 -3.49 7.90 18.72
N ASP A 241 -3.06 7.41 17.60
CA ASP A 241 -2.65 6.04 17.37
C ASP A 241 -1.31 5.94 16.62
N GLY A 242 -0.68 4.78 16.70
CA GLY A 242 0.62 4.55 16.05
C GLY A 242 0.54 4.49 14.53
N MET A 243 -0.48 3.83 13.97
CA MET A 243 -0.59 3.57 12.53
C MET A 243 -0.78 4.86 11.74
N CYS A 244 -1.89 5.58 11.95
CA CYS A 244 -2.23 6.76 11.16
C CYS A 244 -1.34 7.97 11.50
N THR A 245 -0.92 8.12 12.78
CA THR A 245 0.05 9.15 13.12
C THR A 245 1.41 8.91 12.44
N SER A 246 1.85 7.64 12.31
CA SER A 246 3.09 7.36 11.56
C SER A 246 2.98 7.73 10.07
N PHE A 247 1.82 7.52 9.43
CA PHE A 247 1.56 8.04 8.08
C PHE A 247 1.66 9.55 8.00
N TYR A 248 1.11 10.25 9.00
CA TYR A 248 1.18 11.71 9.06
C TYR A 248 2.63 12.21 9.12
N LEU A 249 3.47 11.59 9.96
CA LEU A 249 4.89 11.96 10.03
C LEU A 249 5.64 11.64 8.74
N GLY A 250 5.35 10.50 8.11
CA GLY A 250 5.90 10.15 6.81
C GLY A 250 5.50 11.14 5.70
N ALA A 251 4.22 11.51 5.65
CA ALA A 251 3.71 12.50 4.69
C ALA A 251 4.32 13.89 4.89
N LEU A 252 4.45 14.35 6.15
CA LEU A 252 5.15 15.59 6.48
C LEU A 252 6.61 15.56 6.01
N THR A 253 7.30 14.43 6.23
CA THR A 253 8.70 14.26 5.79
C THR A 253 8.81 14.32 4.27
N ALA A 254 7.98 13.57 3.55
CA ALA A 254 7.93 13.59 2.09
C ALA A 254 7.65 14.99 1.52
N PHE A 255 6.66 15.67 2.08
CA PHE A 255 6.30 17.05 1.69
C PHE A 255 7.44 18.03 1.91
N ILE A 256 8.12 17.94 3.07
CA ILE A 256 9.26 18.79 3.40
C ILE A 256 10.41 18.59 2.39
N GLU A 257 10.72 17.36 2.03
CA GLU A 257 11.81 17.08 1.07
C GLU A 257 11.46 17.57 -0.35
N MET A 258 10.23 17.37 -0.83
CA MET A 258 9.76 17.94 -2.09
C MET A 258 9.79 19.47 -2.05
N GLY A 259 9.29 20.08 -0.97
CA GLY A 259 9.24 21.53 -0.80
C GLY A 259 10.64 22.17 -0.74
N LYS A 260 11.61 21.55 -0.05
CA LYS A 260 13.01 22.00 -0.06
C LYS A 260 13.59 22.03 -1.47
N THR A 261 13.33 20.97 -2.26
CA THR A 261 13.80 20.89 -3.65
C THR A 261 13.20 22.02 -4.50
N LEU A 262 11.94 22.33 -4.30
CA LEU A 262 11.23 23.41 -5.00
C LEU A 262 11.47 24.81 -4.39
N LYS A 263 12.20 24.90 -3.29
CA LYS A 263 12.44 26.13 -2.50
C LYS A 263 11.15 26.75 -1.93
N GLU A 264 10.18 25.89 -1.63
CA GLU A 264 8.92 26.28 -0.99
C GLU A 264 9.07 26.42 0.52
N PRO A 265 8.23 27.23 1.20
CA PRO A 265 8.29 27.41 2.64
C PRO A 265 7.78 26.16 3.39
N VAL A 266 8.67 25.44 4.09
CA VAL A 266 8.37 24.20 4.82
C VAL A 266 8.51 24.29 6.35
N LYS A 267 8.83 25.48 6.87
CA LYS A 267 9.16 25.69 8.29
C LYS A 267 8.04 25.25 9.25
N GLU A 268 6.82 25.54 8.89
CA GLU A 268 5.64 25.18 9.68
C GLU A 268 5.47 23.66 9.77
N TYR A 269 5.54 22.96 8.64
CA TYR A 269 5.44 21.51 8.57
C TYR A 269 6.57 20.81 9.33
N THR A 270 7.79 21.39 9.29
CA THR A 270 8.94 20.92 10.07
C THR A 270 8.68 21.02 11.58
N ALA A 271 8.02 22.08 12.03
CA ALA A 271 7.67 22.25 13.44
C ALA A 271 6.60 21.24 13.89
N ILE A 272 5.60 20.94 13.04
CA ILE A 272 4.59 19.91 13.29
C ILE A 272 5.26 18.54 13.36
N LEU A 273 6.11 18.19 12.39
CA LEU A 273 6.85 16.92 12.37
C LEU A 273 7.65 16.71 13.67
N ALA A 274 8.37 17.72 14.13
CA ALA A 274 9.17 17.62 15.35
C ALA A 274 8.33 17.34 16.61
N LYS A 275 7.15 17.97 16.73
CA LYS A 275 6.20 17.69 17.81
C LYS A 275 5.68 16.26 17.74
N GLY A 276 5.30 15.80 16.55
CA GLY A 276 4.75 14.47 16.32
C GLY A 276 5.75 13.36 16.62
N LYS A 277 6.99 13.50 16.18
CA LYS A 277 8.09 12.56 16.53
C LYS A 277 8.19 12.41 18.05
N LYS A 278 8.29 13.56 18.75
CA LYS A 278 8.37 13.54 20.21
C LYS A 278 7.17 12.85 20.83
N TYR A 279 5.96 13.15 20.38
CA TYR A 279 4.74 12.57 20.93
C TYR A 279 4.66 11.05 20.69
N MET A 280 4.93 10.58 19.48
CA MET A 280 4.99 9.15 19.17
C MET A 280 5.97 8.42 20.09
N GLU A 281 7.17 8.95 20.24
CA GLU A 281 8.26 8.31 20.98
C GLU A 281 8.11 8.37 22.51
N THR A 282 7.37 9.33 23.05
CA THR A 282 7.24 9.52 24.51
C THR A 282 5.86 9.18 25.04
N SER A 283 4.82 9.22 24.21
CA SER A 283 3.44 9.11 24.63
C SER A 283 2.71 7.90 24.04
N LEU A 284 3.06 7.48 22.82
CA LEU A 284 2.46 6.30 22.19
C LEU A 284 3.34 5.04 22.27
N PHE A 285 4.63 5.18 22.56
CA PHE A 285 5.50 4.03 22.84
C PHE A 285 5.40 3.63 24.30
N ASP A 286 4.90 2.41 24.60
CA ASP A 286 4.64 1.92 25.95
C ASP A 286 5.87 1.28 26.64
N GLY A 287 7.04 1.35 25.96
CA GLY A 287 8.29 0.71 26.37
C GLY A 287 8.62 -0.55 25.57
N GLU A 288 7.68 -1.09 24.80
CA GLU A 288 7.90 -2.27 23.96
C GLU A 288 7.30 -2.10 22.55
N TYR A 289 6.08 -1.53 22.46
CA TYR A 289 5.43 -1.27 21.16
C TYR A 289 4.59 0.00 21.19
N PHE A 290 4.15 0.45 20.03
CA PHE A 290 3.28 1.63 19.89
C PHE A 290 1.82 1.24 20.06
N ILE A 291 1.07 2.08 20.79
CA ILE A 291 -0.32 1.90 21.19
C ILE A 291 -1.21 3.01 20.66
N GLN A 292 -2.53 2.87 20.83
CA GLN A 292 -3.50 3.94 20.67
C GLN A 292 -3.88 4.51 22.05
N LYS A 293 -4.00 5.83 22.13
CA LYS A 293 -4.66 6.53 23.24
C LYS A 293 -6.05 6.93 22.82
N ILE A 294 -7.04 6.15 23.21
CA ILE A 294 -8.44 6.41 22.88
C ILE A 294 -8.84 7.76 23.49
N GLN A 295 -9.33 8.66 22.65
CA GLN A 295 -9.83 9.98 23.03
C GLN A 295 -11.06 10.30 22.21
N TRP A 296 -12.16 10.66 22.84
CA TRP A 296 -13.41 11.00 22.19
C TRP A 296 -14.10 12.22 22.80
N GLU A 297 -13.59 12.71 23.91
CA GLU A 297 -14.03 13.94 24.56
C GLU A 297 -13.06 15.09 24.28
N GLY A 298 -13.60 16.29 24.15
CA GLY A 298 -12.81 17.50 23.90
C GLY A 298 -12.28 17.63 22.48
N LEU A 299 -12.84 16.87 21.53
CA LEU A 299 -12.59 16.94 20.10
C LEU A 299 -13.54 17.91 19.42
N GLN A 300 -13.25 18.29 18.17
CA GLN A 300 -14.16 19.06 17.31
C GLN A 300 -15.27 18.17 16.71
N ALA A 301 -14.98 16.88 16.55
CA ALA A 301 -15.92 15.91 16.05
C ALA A 301 -17.14 15.77 16.98
N PRO A 302 -18.34 15.51 16.44
CA PRO A 302 -19.52 15.21 17.20
C PRO A 302 -19.34 13.94 18.03
N ASN A 303 -20.28 13.68 18.96
CA ASN A 303 -20.27 12.46 19.76
C ASN A 303 -20.17 11.22 18.87
N PRO A 304 -19.38 10.16 19.23
CA PRO A 304 -19.24 8.93 18.46
C PRO A 304 -20.54 8.27 18.00
N VAL A 305 -21.64 8.45 18.75
CA VAL A 305 -22.95 7.93 18.38
C VAL A 305 -23.59 8.62 17.17
N GLU A 306 -23.15 9.83 16.85
CA GLU A 306 -23.63 10.64 15.73
C GLU A 306 -22.76 10.46 14.48
N VAL A 307 -21.59 9.83 14.62
CA VAL A 307 -20.67 9.58 13.51
C VAL A 307 -21.00 8.23 12.87
N MET A 308 -21.11 8.23 11.55
CA MET A 308 -21.31 6.99 10.78
C MET A 308 -20.07 6.13 10.89
N SER A 309 -20.24 4.87 11.28
CA SER A 309 -19.16 3.90 11.48
C SER A 309 -19.57 2.53 10.97
N PHE A 310 -18.59 1.68 10.71
CA PHE A 310 -18.82 0.29 10.35
C PHE A 310 -19.69 -0.42 11.40
N GLY A 311 -20.65 -1.23 10.94
CA GLY A 311 -21.55 -1.97 11.81
C GLY A 311 -22.73 -1.17 12.39
N GLY A 312 -23.01 0.05 11.88
CA GLY A 312 -24.20 0.82 12.22
C GLY A 312 -24.09 1.64 13.53
N GLY A 313 -25.25 2.09 14.03
CA GLY A 313 -25.37 2.94 15.22
C GLY A 313 -25.12 2.22 16.55
N TYR A 314 -25.37 2.90 17.65
CA TYR A 314 -25.22 2.39 19.02
C TYR A 314 -26.59 1.96 19.59
N SER A 315 -26.64 0.77 20.18
CA SER A 315 -27.75 0.35 21.05
C SER A 315 -27.64 1.00 22.44
N GLU A 316 -28.66 0.83 23.28
CA GLU A 316 -28.61 1.33 24.66
C GLU A 316 -27.46 0.71 25.45
N GLU A 317 -27.21 -0.60 25.30
CA GLU A 317 -26.10 -1.30 25.95
C GLU A 317 -24.76 -0.80 25.46
N ALA A 318 -24.61 -0.52 24.16
CA ALA A 318 -23.40 0.06 23.58
C ALA A 318 -23.14 1.47 24.07
N MET A 319 -24.17 2.24 24.42
CA MET A 319 -24.04 3.57 25.07
C MET A 319 -23.39 3.47 26.45
N GLU A 320 -23.68 2.45 27.22
CA GLU A 320 -23.03 2.23 28.52
C GLU A 320 -21.57 1.82 28.33
N LEU A 321 -21.25 1.01 27.32
CA LEU A 321 -19.87 0.69 26.98
C LEU A 321 -19.08 1.92 26.50
N LEU A 322 -19.70 2.79 25.70
CA LEU A 322 -19.08 4.05 25.27
C LEU A 322 -18.63 4.88 26.47
N LYS A 323 -19.47 5.04 27.48
CA LYS A 323 -19.13 5.79 28.70
C LYS A 323 -17.96 5.17 29.47
N LYS A 324 -17.84 3.85 29.45
CA LYS A 324 -16.84 3.10 30.21
C LYS A 324 -15.52 2.94 29.46
N GLU A 325 -15.57 2.62 28.17
CA GLU A 325 -14.44 2.13 27.39
C GLU A 325 -14.08 3.05 26.19
N GLY A 326 -14.91 4.07 25.91
CA GLY A 326 -14.79 4.91 24.72
C GLY A 326 -15.46 4.29 23.49
N PRO A 327 -15.22 4.84 22.29
CA PRO A 327 -15.81 4.37 21.05
C PRO A 327 -15.52 2.89 20.77
N LYS A 328 -16.50 2.19 20.16
CA LYS A 328 -16.33 0.79 19.74
C LYS A 328 -15.22 0.66 18.69
N TYR A 329 -14.67 -0.55 18.56
CA TYR A 329 -13.74 -0.96 17.51
C TYR A 329 -12.37 -0.28 17.57
N GLN A 330 -11.95 0.16 18.75
CA GLN A 330 -10.60 0.67 18.97
C GLN A 330 -9.64 -0.46 19.35
N TYR A 331 -8.31 -0.28 19.14
CA TYR A 331 -7.34 -1.27 19.60
C TYR A 331 -6.67 -0.90 20.93
N GLY A 332 -6.67 0.37 21.33
CA GLY A 332 -6.17 0.83 22.62
C GLY A 332 -4.73 0.39 22.89
N THR A 333 -4.55 -0.45 23.92
CA THR A 333 -3.24 -1.01 24.30
C THR A 333 -2.85 -2.28 23.53
N GLY A 334 -3.60 -2.63 22.48
CA GLY A 334 -3.29 -3.77 21.64
C GLY A 334 -1.98 -3.62 20.87
N CYS A 335 -1.29 -4.74 20.65
CA CYS A 335 -0.13 -4.82 19.77
C CYS A 335 -0.65 -4.99 18.33
N LEU A 336 -0.79 -3.89 17.59
CA LEU A 336 -1.30 -3.88 16.22
C LEU A 336 -0.17 -4.22 15.24
N SER A 337 -0.38 -5.17 14.33
CA SER A 337 0.66 -5.67 13.42
C SER A 337 1.20 -4.59 12.50
N ASP A 338 0.34 -3.75 11.97
CA ASP A 338 0.72 -2.59 11.16
C ASP A 338 0.67 -1.27 11.95
N GLY A 339 0.84 -1.34 13.27
CA GLY A 339 0.77 -0.19 14.18
C GLY A 339 1.75 0.95 13.91
N ILE A 340 2.70 0.77 13.02
CA ILE A 340 3.63 1.78 12.51
C ILE A 340 3.79 1.68 10.99
N LEU A 341 2.71 1.35 10.30
CA LEU A 341 2.69 1.14 8.84
C LEU A 341 3.26 2.32 8.06
N GLY A 342 3.03 3.57 8.53
CA GLY A 342 3.59 4.76 7.90
C GLY A 342 5.12 4.81 7.91
N MET A 343 5.79 4.14 8.86
CA MET A 343 7.25 4.04 8.89
C MET A 343 7.78 3.05 7.85
N TRP A 344 7.06 1.93 7.67
CA TRP A 344 7.36 1.03 6.55
C TRP A 344 7.18 1.75 5.20
N MET A 345 6.06 2.46 5.05
CA MET A 345 5.79 3.22 3.82
C MET A 345 6.86 4.26 3.55
N ALA A 346 7.31 5.00 4.56
CA ALA A 346 8.42 5.94 4.45
C ALA A 346 9.72 5.24 3.99
N SER A 347 10.03 4.07 4.55
CA SER A 347 11.23 3.31 4.20
C SER A 347 11.19 2.80 2.75
N VAL A 348 10.08 2.21 2.28
CA VAL A 348 9.96 1.75 0.88
C VAL A 348 9.93 2.91 -0.12
N CYS A 349 9.47 4.08 0.30
CA CYS A 349 9.55 5.31 -0.50
C CYS A 349 10.96 5.91 -0.54
N GLY A 350 11.90 5.44 0.29
CA GLY A 350 13.27 5.94 0.35
C GLY A 350 13.42 7.23 1.15
N LEU A 351 12.51 7.49 2.08
CA LEU A 351 12.68 8.53 3.10
C LEU A 351 13.62 8.02 4.20
N ASP A 352 14.34 8.96 4.82
CA ASP A 352 15.17 8.66 5.97
C ASP A 352 14.33 8.22 7.19
N GLU A 353 15.00 7.66 8.19
CA GLU A 353 14.36 7.24 9.45
C GLU A 353 13.62 8.40 10.13
N VAL A 354 12.31 8.30 10.18
CA VAL A 354 11.46 9.34 10.77
C VAL A 354 11.38 9.22 12.28
N LEU A 355 11.22 8.00 12.82
CA LEU A 355 11.18 7.71 14.25
C LEU A 355 12.49 7.04 14.72
N ASP A 356 12.67 6.98 16.05
CA ASP A 356 13.78 6.25 16.67
C ASP A 356 13.80 4.78 16.22
N ASN A 357 14.91 4.38 15.58
CA ASN A 357 15.06 3.06 14.98
C ASN A 357 14.96 1.91 15.99
N ALA A 358 15.41 2.12 17.23
CA ALA A 358 15.33 1.09 18.28
C ALA A 358 13.87 0.86 18.72
N LYS A 359 13.06 1.90 18.79
CA LYS A 359 11.63 1.79 19.11
C LYS A 359 10.83 1.17 17.99
N VAL A 360 11.12 1.53 16.73
CA VAL A 360 10.54 0.89 15.55
C VAL A 360 10.87 -0.61 15.54
N LYS A 361 12.13 -0.96 15.73
CA LYS A 361 12.57 -2.38 15.82
C LYS A 361 11.90 -3.10 17.00
N SER A 362 11.81 -2.48 18.17
CA SER A 362 11.15 -3.05 19.36
C SER A 362 9.69 -3.39 19.08
N HIS A 363 8.95 -2.47 18.44
CA HIS A 363 7.56 -2.71 18.04
C HIS A 363 7.45 -3.94 17.10
N LEU A 364 8.26 -4.00 16.05
CA LEU A 364 8.21 -5.12 15.09
C LEU A 364 8.55 -6.47 15.72
N VAL A 365 9.52 -6.48 16.64
CA VAL A 365 9.87 -7.69 17.41
C VAL A 365 8.71 -8.09 18.33
N ALA A 366 8.01 -7.13 18.95
CA ALA A 366 6.83 -7.40 19.76
C ALA A 366 5.68 -7.96 18.91
N VAL A 367 5.46 -7.41 17.71
CA VAL A 367 4.47 -7.94 16.75
C VAL A 367 4.77 -9.40 16.41
N HIS A 368 6.01 -9.73 16.01
CA HIS A 368 6.40 -11.12 15.75
C HIS A 368 6.16 -12.01 16.98
N LYS A 369 6.56 -11.57 18.16
CA LYS A 369 6.45 -12.35 19.42
C LYS A 369 4.99 -12.65 19.82
N TYR A 370 4.11 -11.67 19.69
CA TYR A 370 2.76 -11.77 20.23
C TYR A 370 1.70 -12.17 19.20
N ASN A 371 1.87 -11.72 17.95
CA ASN A 371 0.85 -11.89 16.92
C ASN A 371 1.09 -13.11 16.02
N LEU A 372 2.36 -13.55 15.81
CA LEU A 372 2.63 -14.74 15.01
C LEU A 372 2.17 -16.00 15.74
N LYS A 373 1.36 -16.81 15.03
CA LYS A 373 0.90 -18.14 15.46
C LYS A 373 1.37 -19.17 14.44
N HIS A 374 1.89 -20.29 14.92
CA HIS A 374 2.29 -21.42 14.07
C HIS A 374 1.19 -22.47 13.92
N ASP A 375 0.13 -22.34 14.71
CA ASP A 375 -1.06 -23.20 14.69
C ASP A 375 -2.25 -22.39 15.19
N LEU A 376 -3.34 -22.35 14.42
CA LEU A 376 -4.57 -21.64 14.71
C LEU A 376 -5.72 -22.59 15.10
N THR A 377 -5.43 -23.85 15.47
CA THR A 377 -6.46 -24.85 15.82
C THR A 377 -7.35 -24.36 16.96
N ASP A 378 -6.78 -23.71 17.97
CA ASP A 378 -7.49 -23.18 19.13
C ASP A 378 -7.86 -21.69 18.97
N HIS A 379 -7.58 -21.10 17.79
CA HIS A 379 -7.92 -19.72 17.51
C HIS A 379 -9.34 -19.64 16.93
N PHE A 380 -10.13 -18.73 17.48
CA PHE A 380 -11.52 -18.54 17.08
C PHE A 380 -11.81 -17.08 16.78
N ASN A 381 -12.39 -16.81 15.62
CA ASN A 381 -12.91 -15.49 15.26
C ASN A 381 -14.45 -15.56 15.19
N PRO A 382 -15.17 -15.05 16.20
CA PRO A 382 -16.63 -15.12 16.24
C PRO A 382 -17.32 -14.11 15.33
N GLN A 383 -16.57 -13.13 14.83
CA GLN A 383 -17.16 -11.98 14.12
C GLN A 383 -17.20 -12.17 12.61
N ARG A 384 -16.17 -12.81 12.04
CA ARG A 384 -15.97 -12.87 10.60
C ARG A 384 -15.32 -14.18 10.16
N PRO A 385 -15.51 -14.61 8.88
CA PRO A 385 -14.70 -15.64 8.28
C PRO A 385 -13.21 -15.30 8.36
N VAL A 386 -12.37 -16.30 8.54
CA VAL A 386 -10.92 -16.16 8.62
C VAL A 386 -10.24 -16.62 7.34
N TYR A 387 -9.10 -16.03 7.00
CA TYR A 387 -8.30 -16.42 5.83
C TYR A 387 -7.19 -17.42 6.18
N ALA A 388 -6.99 -17.69 7.46
CA ALA A 388 -6.14 -18.75 7.99
C ALA A 388 -6.84 -19.43 9.18
N CYS A 389 -6.85 -20.77 9.26
CA CYS A 389 -7.58 -21.50 10.28
C CYS A 389 -7.02 -22.91 10.50
N GLY A 390 -7.44 -23.57 11.60
CA GLY A 390 -7.01 -24.89 11.94
C GLY A 390 -5.49 -24.96 12.09
N LYS A 391 -4.83 -25.85 11.38
CA LYS A 391 -3.37 -26.02 11.44
C LYS A 391 -2.56 -25.02 10.63
N ASP A 392 -3.21 -24.02 10.04
CA ASP A 392 -2.46 -22.92 9.44
C ASP A 392 -1.73 -22.13 10.52
N GLY A 393 -0.55 -21.61 10.18
CA GLY A 393 0.08 -20.50 10.90
C GLY A 393 -0.30 -19.17 10.28
N GLY A 394 -0.05 -18.06 10.98
CA GLY A 394 -0.26 -16.72 10.46
C GLY A 394 -0.06 -15.61 11.49
N LEU A 395 0.09 -14.38 11.00
CA LEU A 395 0.26 -13.19 11.82
C LEU A 395 -1.11 -12.54 12.08
N LEU A 396 -1.61 -12.64 13.31
CA LEU A 396 -2.86 -11.97 13.69
C LEU A 396 -2.71 -10.45 13.58
N LEU A 397 -3.81 -9.76 13.23
CA LEU A 397 -3.77 -8.31 13.07
C LEU A 397 -3.55 -7.59 14.40
N CYS A 398 -4.12 -8.07 15.50
CA CYS A 398 -3.88 -7.48 16.82
C CYS A 398 -4.06 -8.49 17.95
N THR A 399 -3.19 -8.37 18.97
CA THR A 399 -3.35 -9.09 20.23
C THR A 399 -3.20 -8.13 21.42
N TRP A 400 -3.66 -8.54 22.59
CA TRP A 400 -3.55 -7.74 23.83
C TRP A 400 -2.70 -8.49 24.88
N PRO A 401 -1.37 -8.61 24.65
CA PRO A 401 -0.51 -9.41 25.54
C PRO A 401 -0.36 -8.86 26.95
N LYS A 402 -0.61 -7.56 27.13
CA LYS A 402 -0.58 -6.86 28.42
C LYS A 402 -1.97 -6.63 29.01
N GLY A 403 -3.01 -7.23 28.41
CA GLY A 403 -4.40 -6.97 28.77
C GLY A 403 -4.94 -5.67 28.19
N GLY A 404 -6.14 -5.28 28.58
CA GLY A 404 -6.79 -4.05 28.10
C GLY A 404 -7.55 -4.21 26.79
N MET A 405 -7.85 -5.47 26.37
CA MET A 405 -8.76 -5.70 25.26
C MET A 405 -10.14 -5.14 25.59
N LEU A 406 -10.70 -4.37 24.70
CA LEU A 406 -12.01 -3.78 24.85
C LEU A 406 -13.12 -4.82 24.67
N SER A 407 -14.30 -4.57 25.21
CA SER A 407 -15.48 -5.43 25.01
C SER A 407 -15.91 -5.50 23.55
N LEU A 408 -15.70 -4.43 22.80
CA LEU A 408 -15.91 -4.32 21.36
C LEU A 408 -14.60 -3.87 20.68
N PRO A 409 -13.61 -4.76 20.54
CA PRO A 409 -12.36 -4.43 19.88
C PRO A 409 -12.59 -4.25 18.37
N PHE A 410 -11.60 -3.74 17.64
CA PHE A 410 -11.76 -3.60 16.20
C PHE A 410 -12.00 -4.97 15.52
N VAL A 411 -12.90 -4.96 14.54
CA VAL A 411 -13.54 -6.16 14.02
C VAL A 411 -12.61 -7.15 13.32
N TYR A 412 -11.47 -6.69 12.82
CA TYR A 412 -10.49 -7.50 12.10
C TYR A 412 -9.36 -8.06 13.00
N SER A 413 -9.36 -7.75 14.30
CA SER A 413 -8.25 -8.07 15.22
C SER A 413 -7.78 -9.53 15.17
N ASN A 414 -8.71 -10.46 14.98
CA ASN A 414 -8.47 -11.91 14.97
C ASN A 414 -8.17 -12.48 13.57
N GLU A 415 -8.07 -11.63 12.55
CA GLU A 415 -7.81 -12.08 11.18
C GLU A 415 -6.31 -12.14 10.88
N VAL A 416 -5.98 -12.81 9.77
CA VAL A 416 -4.65 -12.91 9.17
C VAL A 416 -4.75 -12.43 7.73
N TRP A 417 -4.03 -11.34 7.40
CA TRP A 417 -4.01 -10.78 6.06
C TRP A 417 -2.62 -10.87 5.44
N THR A 418 -2.48 -11.58 4.32
CA THR A 418 -1.17 -11.88 3.72
C THR A 418 -0.37 -10.62 3.39
N GLY A 419 -1.03 -9.57 2.96
CA GLY A 419 -0.37 -8.30 2.67
C GLY A 419 0.25 -7.64 3.91
N ILE A 420 -0.40 -7.72 5.08
CA ILE A 420 0.16 -7.23 6.35
C ILE A 420 1.29 -8.14 6.83
N GLU A 421 1.17 -9.46 6.66
CA GLU A 421 2.26 -10.39 6.96
C GLU A 421 3.53 -10.02 6.19
N TYR A 422 3.44 -9.78 4.86
CA TYR A 422 4.58 -9.38 4.05
C TYR A 422 5.10 -7.97 4.36
N GLN A 423 4.20 -7.05 4.71
CA GLN A 423 4.58 -5.71 5.16
C GLN A 423 5.45 -5.79 6.43
N VAL A 424 4.98 -6.51 7.46
CA VAL A 424 5.71 -6.69 8.72
C VAL A 424 7.02 -7.44 8.49
N ALA A 425 6.99 -8.52 7.69
CA ALA A 425 8.18 -9.29 7.36
C ALA A 425 9.25 -8.43 6.69
N SER A 426 8.89 -7.65 5.67
CA SER A 426 9.82 -6.75 4.97
C SER A 426 10.36 -5.66 5.90
N HIS A 427 9.52 -5.11 6.79
CA HIS A 427 9.94 -4.09 7.75
C HIS A 427 10.92 -4.67 8.80
N LEU A 428 10.68 -5.90 9.30
CA LEU A 428 11.63 -6.63 10.15
C LEU A 428 12.98 -6.81 9.44
N MET A 429 12.97 -7.23 8.18
CA MET A 429 14.18 -7.38 7.37
C MET A 429 14.96 -6.07 7.24
N MET A 430 14.27 -4.94 6.97
CA MET A 430 14.88 -3.61 6.93
C MET A 430 15.57 -3.24 8.25
N LYS A 431 15.03 -3.71 9.39
CA LYS A 431 15.59 -3.48 10.73
C LYS A 431 16.62 -4.54 11.16
N GLY A 432 17.05 -5.43 10.24
CA GLY A 432 18.05 -6.46 10.47
C GLY A 432 17.54 -7.70 11.21
N GLU A 433 16.22 -7.81 11.43
CA GLU A 433 15.57 -8.99 12.01
C GLU A 433 15.14 -9.99 10.93
N VAL A 434 16.09 -10.40 10.08
CA VAL A 434 15.83 -11.18 8.87
C VAL A 434 15.11 -12.49 9.19
N GLU A 435 15.58 -13.29 10.15
CA GLU A 435 14.97 -14.58 10.48
C GLU A 435 13.54 -14.45 10.99
N LYS A 436 13.23 -13.38 11.76
CA LYS A 436 11.84 -13.13 12.18
C LYS A 436 10.93 -12.76 11.00
N GLY A 437 11.47 -12.00 10.03
CA GLY A 437 10.76 -11.74 8.79
C GLY A 437 10.51 -13.01 7.98
N LEU A 438 11.54 -13.85 7.80
CA LEU A 438 11.42 -15.13 7.11
C LEU A 438 10.47 -16.11 7.79
N ASP A 439 10.39 -16.09 9.13
CA ASP A 439 9.47 -16.91 9.89
C ASP A 439 7.99 -16.59 9.51
N ILE A 440 7.66 -15.31 9.42
CA ILE A 440 6.33 -14.87 8.95
C ILE A 440 6.08 -15.32 7.51
N VAL A 441 7.05 -15.12 6.61
CA VAL A 441 6.92 -15.51 5.19
C VAL A 441 6.69 -17.01 5.05
N ARG A 442 7.42 -17.83 5.81
CA ARG A 442 7.27 -19.30 5.80
C ARG A 442 5.86 -19.72 6.22
N GLU A 443 5.29 -19.12 7.28
CA GLU A 443 3.92 -19.43 7.68
C GLU A 443 2.90 -18.99 6.62
N CYS A 444 3.08 -17.84 5.98
CA CYS A 444 2.24 -17.42 4.88
C CYS A 444 2.33 -18.42 3.70
N ARG A 445 3.53 -18.75 3.21
CA ARG A 445 3.70 -19.62 2.04
C ARG A 445 3.29 -21.07 2.29
N LYS A 446 3.38 -21.59 3.51
CA LYS A 446 2.82 -22.90 3.87
C LYS A 446 1.33 -23.01 3.59
N ARG A 447 0.55 -21.91 3.74
CA ARG A 447 -0.89 -21.90 3.44
C ARG A 447 -1.17 -21.99 1.94
N TYR A 448 -0.21 -21.58 1.09
CA TYR A 448 -0.35 -21.47 -0.37
C TYR A 448 0.63 -22.41 -1.10
N ASP A 449 0.77 -23.62 -0.63
CA ASP A 449 1.74 -24.62 -1.14
C ASP A 449 1.20 -25.51 -2.27
N GLY A 450 0.01 -25.21 -2.77
CA GLY A 450 -0.65 -25.93 -3.87
C GLY A 450 -1.40 -27.19 -3.45
N ARG A 451 -1.38 -27.57 -2.16
CA ARG A 451 -2.15 -28.72 -1.67
C ARG A 451 -3.60 -28.38 -1.35
N VAL A 452 -3.82 -27.23 -0.74
CA VAL A 452 -5.17 -26.75 -0.36
C VAL A 452 -5.49 -25.45 -1.10
N ARG A 453 -4.54 -24.50 -1.13
CA ARG A 453 -4.71 -23.20 -1.77
C ARG A 453 -3.76 -23.06 -2.96
N ASN A 454 -4.22 -22.32 -3.97
CA ASN A 454 -3.44 -21.98 -5.15
C ASN A 454 -2.23 -21.11 -4.75
N PRO A 455 -0.98 -21.52 -5.07
CA PRO A 455 0.22 -20.77 -4.71
C PRO A 455 0.34 -19.40 -5.38
N PHE A 456 -0.44 -19.13 -6.43
CA PHE A 456 -0.45 -17.89 -7.19
C PHE A 456 -1.70 -17.04 -6.94
N ASP A 457 -2.46 -17.34 -5.90
CA ASP A 457 -3.72 -16.67 -5.58
C ASP A 457 -3.86 -16.53 -4.06
N GLU A 458 -3.22 -15.53 -3.50
CA GLU A 458 -3.36 -15.20 -2.09
C GLU A 458 -4.62 -14.39 -1.85
N ILE A 459 -5.46 -14.90 -0.96
CA ILE A 459 -6.81 -14.37 -0.72
C ILE A 459 -6.84 -13.47 0.52
N GLU A 460 -7.66 -12.43 0.43
CA GLU A 460 -8.16 -11.64 1.54
C GLU A 460 -9.65 -11.36 1.24
N CYS A 461 -10.10 -10.14 1.06
CA CYS A 461 -11.45 -9.87 0.56
C CYS A 461 -11.50 -10.13 -0.96
N GLY A 462 -11.46 -11.39 -1.39
CA GLY A 462 -11.39 -11.85 -2.77
C GLY A 462 -10.04 -12.48 -3.16
N HIS A 463 -9.98 -12.96 -4.40
CA HIS A 463 -8.81 -13.53 -5.05
C HIS A 463 -7.84 -12.45 -5.48
N TRP A 464 -6.55 -12.80 -5.63
CA TRP A 464 -5.51 -11.89 -6.12
C TRP A 464 -5.59 -10.50 -5.46
N TYR A 465 -5.61 -10.50 -4.15
CA TYR A 465 -5.83 -9.29 -3.38
C TYR A 465 -4.59 -8.39 -3.39
N ALA A 466 -4.76 -7.12 -3.78
CA ALA A 466 -3.67 -6.18 -4.08
C ALA A 466 -2.67 -5.98 -2.94
N ARG A 467 -3.12 -6.05 -1.68
CA ARG A 467 -2.28 -5.88 -0.48
C ARG A 467 -1.13 -6.87 -0.44
N ALA A 468 -1.30 -8.09 -0.96
CA ALA A 468 -0.25 -9.11 -0.99
C ALA A 468 0.99 -8.72 -1.82
N MET A 469 0.87 -7.72 -2.71
CA MET A 469 2.03 -7.13 -3.39
C MET A 469 3.00 -6.38 -2.46
N ALA A 470 2.70 -6.26 -1.16
CA ALA A 470 3.68 -5.86 -0.14
C ALA A 470 4.89 -6.79 -0.10
N SER A 471 4.75 -8.03 -0.57
CA SER A 471 5.83 -9.01 -0.73
C SER A 471 7.02 -8.45 -1.52
N TYR A 472 6.80 -7.57 -2.51
CA TYR A 472 7.89 -6.94 -3.27
C TYR A 472 8.82 -6.10 -2.37
N GLY A 473 8.32 -5.52 -1.29
CA GLY A 473 9.10 -4.76 -0.31
C GLY A 473 10.18 -5.60 0.39
N MET A 474 10.08 -6.94 0.38
CA MET A 474 11.10 -7.82 0.95
C MET A 474 12.41 -7.80 0.16
N LEU A 475 12.37 -7.54 -1.16
CA LEU A 475 13.59 -7.38 -1.95
C LEU A 475 14.42 -6.20 -1.41
N GLN A 476 13.77 -5.06 -1.16
CA GLN A 476 14.41 -3.90 -0.50
C GLN A 476 14.81 -4.22 0.95
N GLY A 477 13.94 -4.94 1.68
CA GLY A 477 14.16 -5.29 3.08
C GLY A 477 15.45 -6.11 3.32
N LEU A 478 15.74 -7.05 2.43
CA LEU A 478 16.93 -7.90 2.51
C LEU A 478 18.21 -7.21 2.00
N THR A 479 18.08 -6.44 0.94
CA THR A 479 19.22 -5.94 0.16
C THR A 479 19.52 -4.46 0.40
N GLY A 480 18.52 -3.68 0.83
CA GLY A 480 18.56 -2.23 0.85
C GLY A 480 18.65 -1.61 -0.55
N VAL A 481 18.44 -2.40 -1.61
CA VAL A 481 18.57 -1.92 -2.99
C VAL A 481 17.44 -0.97 -3.34
N ARG A 482 17.83 0.23 -3.76
CA ARG A 482 16.94 1.26 -4.28
C ARG A 482 17.69 2.13 -5.27
N TYR A 483 17.15 2.28 -6.47
CA TYR A 483 17.67 3.26 -7.43
C TYR A 483 16.89 4.57 -7.33
N ASP A 484 17.62 5.65 -7.25
CA ASP A 484 17.11 7.00 -7.20
C ASP A 484 17.49 7.75 -8.49
N ALA A 485 16.51 7.94 -9.35
CA ALA A 485 16.75 8.52 -10.67
C ALA A 485 16.97 10.05 -10.65
N VAL A 486 16.60 10.75 -9.55
CA VAL A 486 16.80 12.21 -9.45
C VAL A 486 18.28 12.57 -9.42
N ASP A 487 19.06 11.80 -8.67
CA ASP A 487 20.50 12.04 -8.54
C ASP A 487 21.39 10.89 -9.07
N GLY A 488 20.77 9.85 -9.65
CA GLY A 488 21.46 8.71 -10.24
C GLY A 488 22.18 7.83 -9.22
N THR A 489 21.62 7.71 -8.00
CA THR A 489 22.25 6.96 -6.91
C THR A 489 21.64 5.57 -6.78
N MET A 490 22.49 4.53 -6.79
CA MET A 490 22.11 3.16 -6.39
C MET A 490 22.46 2.96 -4.92
N TYR A 491 21.43 2.79 -4.09
CA TYR A 491 21.59 2.48 -2.66
C TYR A 491 21.66 0.97 -2.46
N ILE A 492 22.47 0.52 -1.51
CA ILE A 492 22.63 -0.87 -1.08
C ILE A 492 22.83 -0.85 0.44
N ASP A 493 22.07 -1.66 1.17
CA ASP A 493 22.26 -1.85 2.62
C ASP A 493 21.91 -3.30 3.00
N SER A 494 22.76 -4.24 2.54
CA SER A 494 22.50 -5.68 2.70
C SER A 494 22.36 -6.10 4.15
N LYS A 495 21.31 -6.86 4.42
CA LYS A 495 21.04 -7.50 5.72
C LYS A 495 21.42 -9.00 5.72
N ILE A 496 21.90 -9.51 4.58
CA ILE A 496 22.16 -10.94 4.35
C ILE A 496 23.59 -11.23 3.84
N GLY A 497 24.48 -10.23 3.86
CA GLY A 497 25.83 -10.37 3.30
C GLY A 497 25.86 -10.26 1.78
N ASP A 498 26.60 -11.13 1.10
CA ASP A 498 26.66 -11.20 -0.36
C ASP A 498 25.31 -11.63 -0.95
N PHE A 499 24.89 -11.00 -2.04
CA PHE A 499 23.64 -11.35 -2.73
C PHE A 499 23.68 -10.98 -4.22
N LYS A 500 22.81 -11.60 -5.01
CA LYS A 500 22.34 -11.15 -6.33
C LYS A 500 20.83 -11.00 -6.28
N SER A 501 20.30 -9.87 -6.77
CA SER A 501 18.86 -9.58 -6.75
C SER A 501 18.42 -8.93 -8.04
N PHE A 502 17.17 -9.18 -8.43
CA PHE A 502 16.49 -8.46 -9.51
C PHE A 502 16.32 -6.99 -9.14
N ILE A 503 16.45 -6.11 -10.14
CA ILE A 503 16.12 -4.68 -10.06
C ILE A 503 15.36 -4.24 -11.30
N SER A 504 14.35 -3.42 -11.11
CA SER A 504 13.61 -2.74 -12.19
C SER A 504 13.51 -1.24 -11.90
N THR A 505 13.61 -0.44 -12.93
CA THR A 505 13.53 1.02 -12.92
C THR A 505 12.56 1.50 -14.01
N ASP A 506 12.35 2.81 -14.14
CA ASP A 506 11.49 3.37 -15.19
C ASP A 506 12.04 3.12 -16.61
N THR A 507 13.34 2.89 -16.76
CA THR A 507 14.02 2.83 -18.07
C THR A 507 14.59 1.46 -18.41
N GLY A 508 14.62 0.51 -17.46
CA GLY A 508 15.18 -0.81 -17.72
C GLY A 508 15.17 -1.72 -16.50
N PHE A 509 15.55 -2.96 -16.72
CA PHE A 509 15.69 -3.95 -15.65
C PHE A 509 16.95 -4.82 -15.83
N GLY A 510 17.34 -5.47 -14.74
CA GLY A 510 18.49 -6.36 -14.71
C GLY A 510 18.71 -6.94 -13.33
N THR A 511 19.97 -7.15 -12.97
CA THR A 511 20.37 -7.65 -11.67
C THR A 511 21.43 -6.78 -11.04
N ILE A 512 21.33 -6.62 -9.73
CA ILE A 512 22.34 -6.00 -8.87
C ILE A 512 22.97 -7.07 -8.01
N GLU A 513 24.30 -7.14 -8.01
CA GLU A 513 25.06 -8.05 -7.16
C GLU A 513 25.89 -7.23 -6.16
N TRP A 514 25.85 -7.64 -4.89
CA TRP A 514 26.77 -7.22 -3.85
C TRP A 514 27.62 -8.40 -3.48
N LYS A 515 28.92 -8.33 -3.74
CA LYS A 515 29.85 -9.44 -3.52
C LYS A 515 31.20 -8.95 -3.05
N HIS A 516 31.66 -9.50 -1.94
CA HIS A 516 32.96 -9.17 -1.36
C HIS A 516 33.19 -7.65 -1.21
N GLY A 517 32.17 -6.93 -0.79
CA GLY A 517 32.24 -5.48 -0.58
C GLY A 517 32.19 -4.63 -1.86
N LYS A 518 31.82 -5.21 -3.00
CA LYS A 518 31.71 -4.51 -4.29
C LYS A 518 30.35 -4.67 -4.92
N PRO A 519 29.72 -3.58 -5.39
CA PRO A 519 28.51 -3.66 -6.19
C PRO A 519 28.85 -3.94 -7.67
N SER A 520 27.97 -4.66 -8.35
CA SER A 520 27.96 -4.74 -9.81
C SER A 520 26.53 -4.78 -10.33
N LEU A 521 26.28 -4.05 -11.42
CA LEU A 521 25.00 -3.95 -12.08
C LEU A 521 25.09 -4.58 -13.47
N GLU A 522 24.21 -5.54 -13.75
CA GLU A 522 24.01 -6.11 -15.08
C GLU A 522 22.66 -5.64 -15.61
N VAL A 523 22.67 -4.78 -16.63
CA VAL A 523 21.43 -4.33 -17.29
C VAL A 523 21.06 -5.33 -18.38
N VAL A 524 19.93 -5.98 -18.23
CA VAL A 524 19.44 -7.03 -19.14
C VAL A 524 18.54 -6.44 -20.24
N TYR A 525 17.78 -5.41 -19.89
CA TYR A 525 16.89 -4.73 -20.84
C TYR A 525 16.82 -3.24 -20.54
N GLY A 526 16.79 -2.39 -21.59
CA GLY A 526 16.73 -0.96 -21.44
C GLY A 526 18.03 -0.34 -20.94
N THR A 527 17.94 0.68 -20.10
CA THR A 527 19.09 1.39 -19.51
C THR A 527 18.85 1.68 -18.02
N ILE A 528 19.92 1.64 -17.22
CA ILE A 528 19.91 2.11 -15.82
C ILE A 528 21.19 2.93 -15.64
N ASP A 529 21.04 4.27 -15.54
CA ASP A 529 22.16 5.21 -15.50
C ASP A 529 22.60 5.47 -14.05
N VAL A 530 23.43 4.59 -13.50
CA VAL A 530 23.98 4.71 -12.14
C VAL A 530 25.22 5.60 -12.17
N LYS A 531 25.13 6.78 -11.55
CA LYS A 531 26.23 7.75 -11.42
C LYS A 531 27.12 7.44 -10.20
N ARG A 532 26.55 6.84 -9.15
CA ARG A 532 27.27 6.49 -7.92
C ARG A 532 26.54 5.43 -7.12
N TYR A 533 27.27 4.75 -6.26
CA TYR A 533 26.72 3.82 -5.28
C TYR A 533 26.76 4.42 -3.87
N SER A 534 25.73 4.19 -3.08
CA SER A 534 25.70 4.47 -1.65
C SER A 534 25.51 3.17 -0.89
N VAL A 535 26.53 2.74 -0.18
CA VAL A 535 26.52 1.47 0.56
C VAL A 535 26.51 1.75 2.05
N SER A 536 25.42 1.33 2.73
CA SER A 536 25.20 1.59 4.16
C SER A 536 25.49 3.07 4.53
N GLY A 537 25.00 3.99 3.70
CA GLY A 537 25.14 5.44 3.87
C GLY A 537 26.50 6.04 3.45
N LYS A 538 27.42 5.23 2.91
CA LYS A 538 28.72 5.71 2.41
C LYS A 538 28.74 5.70 0.88
N ILE A 539 29.11 6.82 0.28
CA ILE A 539 29.34 6.88 -1.16
C ILE A 539 30.63 6.11 -1.48
N ILE A 540 30.52 5.27 -2.50
CA ILE A 540 31.65 4.56 -3.10
C ILE A 540 31.65 4.87 -4.60
N ASP A 541 32.82 5.20 -5.11
CA ASP A 541 33.06 5.53 -6.52
C ASP A 541 33.25 4.25 -7.36
#